data_71c1473560e5e0371d566e5c8a961726
#
_entry.id   71c1473560e5e0371d566e5c8a961726
#
_cell.length_a   1.000
_cell.length_b   1.000
_cell.length_c   1.000
_cell.angle_alpha   90.00
_cell.angle_beta   90.00
_cell.angle_gamma   90.00
#
_symmetry.space_group_name_H-M   'P 1'
#
loop_
_entity.id
_entity.type
_entity.pdbx_description
1 polymer ?
#
loop_
_entity_poly.entity_id
_entity_poly.type
_entity_poly.pdbx_seq_one_letter_code
_entity_poly.pdbx_strand_id
1 'polypeptide(L)'
;MIRFSPIPNRAHLVHWHEWEDHPFGLARNQDKPVMLFLTAFWCRFCQRMDEEAFSDNENLALLNAYFISVRCDNAQRPDIDIRYNSDGWPTIAFMTADGILLSVANYLPSEQFGDLLVRVYTAYHEKKDQIRLLHRNAQQESSDMPSCVNDPRPDLSMIDDITNQMIELADREYGGYGRGQKFIQPQVNDFLLARYEATKESQYLDHVCLTLDRMRESPMRDHETGGFFRTCSGRDWSRPHREKLLAEQAGVLANCLRAFRITRLPVYARMAEEQITYLNAHLFDAATGAFSGCEDLLRTESGGLSSDEEFFSILDGCIYIDANAKTIVTYLDAAATLPEPGCRERALHALEFLWERCRTPNGAMTHYYDGAAHLAGLLEDQVYMGNALLKAQSITRDTRYLARATALAEFILARLKNPHGGYYDIDIPGPALSAFRLTLIAQNGRAASFFLALAEATQDSRYRDAALWALAAFNGDFSRYGLDAACFGQALGEYAMGAQT
;
A
#
# COMPACT_ATOMS: atom_id res chain seq x y z
N MET A 1 12.58 -13.09 2.12
CA MET A 1 13.54 -13.40 3.25
C MET A 1 13.08 -12.67 4.52
N ILE A 2 12.99 -13.37 5.65
CA ILE A 2 12.62 -12.78 6.96
C ILE A 2 13.68 -11.78 7.40
N ARG A 3 13.23 -10.57 7.76
CA ARG A 3 14.08 -9.45 8.20
C ARG A 3 13.89 -9.18 9.68
N PHE A 4 14.96 -8.77 10.36
CA PHE A 4 14.99 -8.43 11.79
C PHE A 4 15.52 -7.01 11.99
N SER A 5 15.44 -6.50 13.23
CA SER A 5 16.10 -5.25 13.61
C SER A 5 17.57 -5.26 13.21
N PRO A 6 18.11 -4.15 12.65
CA PRO A 6 19.54 -4.02 12.36
C PRO A 6 20.39 -3.89 13.63
N ILE A 7 19.78 -3.62 14.79
CA ILE A 7 20.45 -3.58 16.08
C ILE A 7 20.64 -5.03 16.60
N PRO A 8 21.75 -5.37 17.24
CA PRO A 8 22.02 -6.72 17.75
C PRO A 8 20.87 -7.27 18.59
N ASN A 9 20.35 -8.44 18.20
CA ASN A 9 19.22 -9.08 18.83
C ASN A 9 19.29 -10.61 18.65
N ARG A 10 18.35 -11.32 19.29
CA ARG A 10 18.25 -12.79 19.25
C ARG A 10 16.94 -13.27 18.62
N ALA A 11 16.15 -12.41 18.04
CA ALA A 11 14.85 -12.74 17.44
C ALA A 11 14.95 -13.85 16.37
N HIS A 12 16.11 -13.96 15.70
CA HIS A 12 16.38 -15.03 14.72
C HIS A 12 16.41 -16.44 15.32
N LEU A 13 16.44 -16.58 16.65
CA LEU A 13 16.37 -17.87 17.35
C LEU A 13 14.93 -18.39 17.53
N VAL A 14 13.91 -17.56 17.28
CA VAL A 14 12.53 -18.03 17.14
C VAL A 14 12.44 -18.83 15.83
N HIS A 15 11.74 -19.95 15.85
CA HIS A 15 11.53 -20.79 14.66
C HIS A 15 10.48 -20.12 13.73
N TRP A 16 10.88 -19.08 13.04
CA TRP A 16 10.02 -18.33 12.15
C TRP A 16 9.72 -19.07 10.85
N HIS A 17 8.50 -18.94 10.39
CA HIS A 17 8.04 -19.35 9.07
C HIS A 17 7.54 -18.14 8.27
N GLU A 18 7.56 -18.24 6.96
CA GLU A 18 6.83 -17.32 6.07
C GLU A 18 5.36 -17.73 6.01
N TRP A 19 4.49 -16.84 5.50
CA TRP A 19 3.06 -17.12 5.38
C TRP A 19 2.79 -18.03 4.17
N GLU A 20 2.69 -19.32 4.46
CA GLU A 20 2.49 -20.40 3.50
C GLU A 20 1.60 -21.49 4.11
N ASP A 21 1.20 -22.50 3.32
CA ASP A 21 0.40 -23.63 3.82
C ASP A 21 1.16 -24.49 4.83
N HIS A 22 2.49 -24.57 4.70
CA HIS A 22 3.33 -25.44 5.53
C HIS A 22 3.20 -25.17 7.03
N PRO A 23 3.36 -23.94 7.57
CA PRO A 23 3.21 -23.66 8.99
C PRO A 23 1.81 -23.98 9.52
N PHE A 24 0.75 -23.77 8.74
CA PHE A 24 -0.61 -24.14 9.13
C PHE A 24 -0.81 -25.67 9.17
N GLY A 25 -0.14 -26.39 8.27
CA GLY A 25 -0.04 -27.86 8.33
C GLY A 25 0.67 -28.34 9.59
N LEU A 26 1.78 -27.72 9.96
CA LEU A 26 2.50 -28.01 11.23
C LEU A 26 1.61 -27.72 12.44
N ALA A 27 0.91 -26.59 12.46
CA ALA A 27 0.01 -26.21 13.55
C ALA A 27 -1.10 -27.24 13.76
N ARG A 28 -1.69 -27.75 12.67
CA ARG A 28 -2.69 -28.85 12.74
C ARG A 28 -2.09 -30.14 13.29
N ASN A 29 -0.93 -30.54 12.77
CA ASN A 29 -0.30 -31.81 13.14
C ASN A 29 0.22 -31.84 14.56
N GLN A 30 0.70 -30.70 15.07
CA GLN A 30 1.26 -30.56 16.43
C GLN A 30 0.24 -30.04 17.46
N ASP A 31 -0.98 -29.76 17.03
CA ASP A 31 -2.05 -29.13 17.85
C ASP A 31 -1.56 -27.86 18.57
N LYS A 32 -0.91 -26.96 17.83
CA LYS A 32 -0.38 -25.68 18.33
C LYS A 32 -1.10 -24.50 17.71
N PRO A 33 -1.30 -23.40 18.45
CA PRO A 33 -1.77 -22.15 17.86
C PRO A 33 -0.69 -21.54 16.98
N VAL A 34 -1.11 -20.79 15.96
CA VAL A 34 -0.24 -19.96 15.11
C VAL A 34 -0.12 -18.57 15.74
N MET A 35 1.11 -18.07 15.86
CA MET A 35 1.36 -16.66 16.16
C MET A 35 1.86 -15.97 14.89
N LEU A 36 1.09 -15.02 14.38
CA LEU A 36 1.48 -14.14 13.30
C LEU A 36 2.07 -12.84 13.88
N PHE A 37 3.27 -12.50 13.46
CA PHE A 37 3.89 -11.20 13.71
C PHE A 37 3.91 -10.38 12.41
N LEU A 38 3.02 -9.40 12.32
CA LEU A 38 3.02 -8.41 11.24
C LEU A 38 3.99 -7.28 11.61
N THR A 39 4.96 -7.08 10.75
CA THR A 39 6.01 -6.09 10.92
C THR A 39 6.06 -5.14 9.72
N ALA A 40 6.78 -4.04 9.85
CA ALA A 40 7.20 -3.20 8.74
C ALA A 40 8.68 -2.91 8.89
N PHE A 41 9.40 -2.87 7.77
CA PHE A 41 10.85 -2.61 7.74
C PHE A 41 11.24 -1.38 8.58
N TRP A 42 10.50 -0.31 8.43
CA TRP A 42 10.69 1.00 9.06
C TRP A 42 10.04 1.12 10.45
N CYS A 43 9.42 0.07 10.99
CA CYS A 43 8.65 0.14 12.24
C CYS A 43 9.57 0.02 13.46
N ARG A 44 9.83 1.11 14.17
CA ARG A 44 10.68 1.11 15.38
C ARG A 44 10.16 0.21 16.50
N PHE A 45 8.84 0.16 16.72
CA PHE A 45 8.25 -0.74 17.71
C PHE A 45 8.39 -2.22 17.32
N CYS A 46 8.39 -2.53 16.01
CA CYS A 46 8.68 -3.89 15.55
C CYS A 46 10.13 -4.27 15.82
N GLN A 47 11.07 -3.36 15.59
CA GLN A 47 12.48 -3.54 15.88
C GLN A 47 12.72 -3.74 17.38
N ARG A 48 12.03 -2.96 18.24
CA ARG A 48 12.08 -3.15 19.70
C ARG A 48 11.54 -4.51 20.14
N MET A 49 10.51 -5.05 19.50
CA MET A 49 10.08 -6.43 19.78
C MET A 49 11.20 -7.44 19.50
N ASP A 50 11.96 -7.25 18.40
CA ASP A 50 13.12 -8.09 18.09
C ASP A 50 14.22 -7.98 19.15
N GLU A 51 14.52 -6.74 19.58
CA GLU A 51 15.60 -6.44 20.54
C GLU A 51 15.26 -6.90 21.97
N GLU A 52 13.99 -6.84 22.35
CA GLU A 52 13.50 -7.09 23.72
C GLU A 52 12.74 -8.43 23.82
N ALA A 53 11.48 -8.45 23.39
CA ALA A 53 10.53 -9.55 23.64
C ALA A 53 10.92 -10.85 22.93
N PHE A 54 11.36 -10.80 21.67
CA PHE A 54 11.82 -11.96 20.91
C PHE A 54 13.29 -12.32 21.19
N SER A 55 14.00 -11.53 22.00
CA SER A 55 15.36 -11.83 22.49
C SER A 55 15.41 -12.35 23.92
N ASP A 56 14.29 -12.31 24.62
CA ASP A 56 14.15 -12.85 25.98
C ASP A 56 14.17 -14.38 25.99
N ASN A 57 14.90 -14.99 26.94
CA ASN A 57 15.08 -16.43 26.98
C ASN A 57 13.79 -17.22 27.25
N GLU A 58 12.93 -16.71 28.12
CA GLU A 58 11.68 -17.38 28.49
C GLU A 58 10.68 -17.29 27.34
N ASN A 59 10.55 -16.14 26.72
CA ASN A 59 9.70 -15.94 25.55
C ASN A 59 10.16 -16.79 24.35
N LEU A 60 11.47 -16.88 24.10
CA LEU A 60 12.04 -17.76 23.08
C LEU A 60 11.68 -19.23 23.32
N ALA A 61 11.81 -19.69 24.58
CA ALA A 61 11.46 -21.06 24.95
C ALA A 61 9.95 -21.32 24.76
N LEU A 62 9.09 -20.40 25.19
CA LEU A 62 7.64 -20.52 25.05
C LEU A 62 7.22 -20.55 23.57
N LEU A 63 7.73 -19.62 22.76
CA LEU A 63 7.41 -19.56 21.33
C LEU A 63 7.79 -20.85 20.60
N ASN A 64 9.03 -21.30 20.77
CA ASN A 64 9.53 -22.50 20.08
C ASN A 64 8.86 -23.79 20.56
N ALA A 65 8.47 -23.86 21.83
CA ALA A 65 7.82 -25.04 22.39
C ALA A 65 6.33 -25.12 22.04
N TYR A 66 5.60 -24.00 22.06
CA TYR A 66 4.14 -24.02 22.14
C TYR A 66 3.42 -23.33 20.97
N PHE A 67 4.14 -22.64 20.09
CA PHE A 67 3.54 -21.91 18.96
C PHE A 67 4.19 -22.32 17.65
N ILE A 68 3.46 -22.10 16.56
CA ILE A 68 4.02 -22.02 15.21
C ILE A 68 4.10 -20.52 14.89
N SER A 69 5.33 -20.01 14.86
CA SER A 69 5.57 -18.57 14.67
C SER A 69 5.70 -18.22 13.19
N VAL A 70 4.85 -17.31 12.70
CA VAL A 70 4.84 -16.79 11.32
C VAL A 70 5.19 -15.33 11.36
N ARG A 71 6.08 -14.86 10.45
CA ARG A 71 6.47 -13.46 10.35
C ARG A 71 6.17 -12.93 8.95
N CYS A 72 5.47 -11.81 8.87
CA CYS A 72 5.15 -11.14 7.62
C CYS A 72 5.55 -9.67 7.68
N ASP A 73 6.22 -9.20 6.67
CA ASP A 73 6.43 -7.77 6.45
C ASP A 73 5.24 -7.20 5.66
N ASN A 74 4.72 -6.04 6.08
CA ASN A 74 3.54 -5.42 5.49
C ASN A 74 3.73 -5.06 4.02
N ALA A 75 4.91 -4.56 3.67
CA ALA A 75 5.21 -4.19 2.29
C ALA A 75 5.41 -5.41 1.38
N GLN A 76 5.93 -6.54 1.91
CA GLN A 76 6.07 -7.78 1.15
C GLN A 76 4.76 -8.57 1.05
N ARG A 77 3.87 -8.43 2.03
CA ARG A 77 2.61 -9.18 2.12
C ARG A 77 1.43 -8.25 2.47
N PRO A 78 1.10 -7.28 1.60
CA PRO A 78 -0.01 -6.36 1.82
C PRO A 78 -1.36 -7.10 1.87
N ASP A 79 -1.46 -8.26 1.23
CA ASP A 79 -2.63 -9.13 1.30
C ASP A 79 -2.88 -9.69 2.70
N ILE A 80 -1.82 -9.98 3.46
CA ILE A 80 -1.93 -10.44 4.84
C ILE A 80 -2.12 -9.26 5.79
N ASP A 81 -1.40 -8.18 5.55
CA ASP A 81 -1.53 -6.96 6.35
C ASP A 81 -2.97 -6.46 6.41
N ILE A 82 -3.63 -6.31 5.26
CA ILE A 82 -5.03 -5.82 5.22
C ILE A 82 -6.04 -6.73 5.94
N ARG A 83 -5.72 -8.00 6.13
CA ARG A 83 -6.60 -8.99 6.78
C ARG A 83 -6.42 -9.08 8.28
N TYR A 84 -5.20 -8.81 8.77
CA TYR A 84 -4.83 -9.08 10.17
C TYR A 84 -4.30 -7.86 10.92
N ASN A 85 -3.98 -6.76 10.24
CA ASN A 85 -3.52 -5.55 10.91
C ASN A 85 -4.62 -4.98 11.81
N SER A 86 -4.24 -4.63 13.02
CA SER A 86 -5.11 -4.00 14.01
C SER A 86 -4.44 -2.71 14.51
N ASP A 87 -4.85 -1.60 13.94
CA ASP A 87 -4.45 -0.25 14.36
C ASP A 87 -2.94 0.07 14.27
N GLY A 88 -2.18 -0.66 13.44
CA GLY A 88 -0.77 -0.35 13.17
C GLY A 88 0.21 -1.49 13.44
N TRP A 89 1.49 -1.15 13.45
CA TRP A 89 2.61 -2.08 13.58
C TRP A 89 3.39 -1.86 14.88
N PRO A 90 3.89 -2.97 15.51
CA PRO A 90 3.59 -4.36 15.16
C PRO A 90 2.13 -4.73 15.41
N THR A 91 1.59 -5.69 14.64
CA THR A 91 0.42 -6.44 15.04
C THR A 91 0.81 -7.88 15.32
N ILE A 92 0.43 -8.40 16.48
CA ILE A 92 0.65 -9.78 16.92
C ILE A 92 -0.71 -10.47 16.95
N ALA A 93 -0.98 -11.35 15.99
CA ALA A 93 -2.24 -12.06 15.92
C ALA A 93 -2.03 -13.54 16.27
N PHE A 94 -2.79 -14.04 17.21
CA PHE A 94 -2.84 -15.46 17.55
C PHE A 94 -4.09 -16.10 16.94
N MET A 95 -3.93 -17.28 16.36
CA MET A 95 -5.02 -17.96 15.68
C MET A 95 -4.91 -19.47 15.76
N THR A 96 -6.01 -20.15 15.47
CA THR A 96 -6.00 -21.60 15.25
C THR A 96 -5.35 -21.93 13.91
N ALA A 97 -5.04 -23.20 13.68
CA ALA A 97 -4.55 -23.68 12.39
C ALA A 97 -5.54 -23.46 11.23
N ASP A 98 -6.81 -23.21 11.51
CA ASP A 98 -7.86 -22.89 10.54
C ASP A 98 -8.03 -21.37 10.35
N GLY A 99 -7.20 -20.54 11.00
CA GLY A 99 -7.19 -19.08 10.87
C GLY A 99 -8.20 -18.35 11.75
N ILE A 100 -8.84 -19.02 12.71
CA ILE A 100 -9.76 -18.37 13.64
C ILE A 100 -8.95 -17.56 14.65
N LEU A 101 -9.16 -16.25 14.70
CA LEU A 101 -8.48 -15.36 15.64
C LEU A 101 -8.82 -15.70 17.11
N LEU A 102 -7.78 -15.78 17.92
CA LEU A 102 -7.86 -16.02 19.37
C LEU A 102 -7.60 -14.74 20.15
N SER A 103 -6.63 -13.95 19.72
CA SER A 103 -6.22 -12.70 20.34
C SER A 103 -5.43 -11.86 19.37
N VAL A 104 -5.48 -10.55 19.54
CA VAL A 104 -4.64 -9.58 18.80
C VAL A 104 -4.05 -8.61 19.82
N ALA A 105 -2.81 -8.21 19.62
CA ALA A 105 -2.11 -7.19 20.38
C ALA A 105 -1.18 -6.39 19.46
N ASN A 106 -0.81 -5.19 19.89
CA ASN A 106 0.26 -4.40 19.28
C ASN A 106 1.56 -4.59 20.07
N TYR A 107 2.44 -3.57 20.10
CA TYR A 107 3.67 -3.64 20.88
C TYR A 107 3.41 -3.96 22.36
N LEU A 108 4.16 -4.91 22.88
CA LEU A 108 4.17 -5.28 24.30
C LEU A 108 5.62 -5.38 24.82
N PRO A 109 5.91 -4.86 26.02
CA PRO A 109 7.16 -5.14 26.73
C PRO A 109 7.32 -6.65 26.98
N SER A 110 8.56 -7.12 27.15
CA SER A 110 8.94 -8.54 27.22
C SER A 110 8.12 -9.35 28.22
N GLU A 111 7.95 -8.87 29.47
CA GLU A 111 7.17 -9.53 30.52
C GLU A 111 5.69 -9.70 30.14
N GLN A 112 5.07 -8.59 29.66
CA GLN A 112 3.66 -8.62 29.25
C GLN A 112 3.42 -9.51 28.03
N PHE A 113 4.41 -9.60 27.14
CA PHE A 113 4.36 -10.51 26.00
C PHE A 113 4.42 -11.97 26.46
N GLY A 114 5.31 -12.32 27.40
CA GLY A 114 5.38 -13.64 28.01
C GLY A 114 4.07 -14.06 28.69
N ASP A 115 3.46 -13.15 29.46
CA ASP A 115 2.15 -13.38 30.08
C ASP A 115 1.05 -13.63 29.03
N LEU A 116 1.10 -12.90 27.91
CA LEU A 116 0.15 -13.10 26.81
C LEU A 116 0.33 -14.48 26.18
N LEU A 117 1.56 -14.93 25.94
CA LEU A 117 1.85 -16.26 25.40
C LEU A 117 1.23 -17.36 26.27
N VAL A 118 1.44 -17.30 27.59
CA VAL A 118 0.88 -18.28 28.52
C VAL A 118 -0.65 -18.27 28.50
N ARG A 119 -1.27 -17.09 28.55
CA ARG A 119 -2.74 -16.95 28.50
C ARG A 119 -3.34 -17.49 27.19
N VAL A 120 -2.73 -17.18 26.05
CA VAL A 120 -3.24 -17.63 24.75
C VAL A 120 -3.09 -19.14 24.61
N TYR A 121 -1.96 -19.71 25.02
CA TYR A 121 -1.74 -21.15 24.99
C TYR A 121 -2.76 -21.89 25.85
N THR A 122 -2.98 -21.43 27.08
CA THR A 122 -3.97 -22.00 28.00
C THR A 122 -5.39 -21.92 27.41
N ALA A 123 -5.79 -20.74 26.94
CA ALA A 123 -7.10 -20.55 26.33
C ALA A 123 -7.33 -21.41 25.07
N TYR A 124 -6.28 -21.59 24.26
CA TYR A 124 -6.34 -22.45 23.09
C TYR A 124 -6.68 -23.88 23.46
N HIS A 125 -5.99 -24.47 24.46
CA HIS A 125 -6.24 -25.86 24.88
C HIS A 125 -7.56 -26.05 25.60
N GLU A 126 -7.98 -25.08 26.41
CA GLU A 126 -9.24 -25.18 27.16
C GLU A 126 -10.51 -24.90 26.33
N LYS A 127 -10.42 -24.04 25.31
CA LYS A 127 -11.61 -23.47 24.63
C LYS A 127 -11.64 -23.67 23.11
N LYS A 128 -10.65 -24.34 22.51
CA LYS A 128 -10.54 -24.45 21.04
C LYS A 128 -11.80 -25.01 20.36
N ASP A 129 -12.44 -26.00 20.97
CA ASP A 129 -13.64 -26.62 20.37
C ASP A 129 -14.85 -25.66 20.45
N GLN A 130 -14.96 -24.91 21.54
CA GLN A 130 -15.99 -23.87 21.70
C GLN A 130 -15.78 -22.73 20.70
N ILE A 131 -14.54 -22.30 20.51
CA ILE A 131 -14.17 -21.26 19.53
C ILE A 131 -14.50 -21.71 18.11
N ARG A 132 -14.17 -22.97 17.76
CA ARG A 132 -14.51 -23.55 16.44
C ARG A 132 -16.02 -23.61 16.21
N LEU A 133 -16.78 -23.95 17.23
CA LEU A 133 -18.25 -24.01 17.12
C LEU A 133 -18.85 -22.60 16.87
N LEU A 134 -18.41 -21.59 17.64
CA LEU A 134 -18.83 -20.20 17.47
C LEU A 134 -18.53 -19.67 16.07
N HIS A 135 -17.32 -19.96 15.56
CA HIS A 135 -16.92 -19.53 14.22
C HIS A 135 -17.77 -20.17 13.11
N ARG A 136 -18.10 -21.48 13.23
CA ARG A 136 -18.98 -22.14 12.25
C ARG A 136 -20.36 -21.50 12.21
N ASN A 137 -20.91 -21.17 13.37
CA ASN A 137 -22.23 -20.51 13.45
C ASN A 137 -22.19 -19.11 12.80
N ALA A 138 -21.14 -18.31 13.08
CA ALA A 138 -20.95 -16.99 12.46
C ALA A 138 -20.79 -17.06 10.95
N GLN A 139 -20.10 -18.06 10.41
CA GLN A 139 -19.95 -18.26 8.96
C GLN A 139 -21.28 -18.62 8.29
N GLN A 140 -22.15 -19.40 8.95
CA GLN A 140 -23.49 -19.71 8.43
C GLN A 140 -24.37 -18.48 8.35
N GLU A 141 -24.30 -17.57 9.35
CA GLU A 141 -25.05 -16.31 9.35
C GLU A 141 -24.55 -15.31 8.30
N SER A 142 -23.25 -15.31 7.96
CA SER A 142 -22.70 -14.40 6.96
C SER A 142 -22.89 -14.84 5.51
N SER A 143 -23.24 -16.11 5.27
CA SER A 143 -23.50 -16.63 3.90
C SER A 143 -24.81 -16.12 3.29
N ASP A 144 -25.68 -15.49 4.06
CA ASP A 144 -26.98 -14.99 3.63
C ASP A 144 -26.99 -13.53 3.13
N MET A 145 -25.81 -12.92 2.94
CA MET A 145 -25.76 -11.56 2.38
C MET A 145 -26.12 -11.57 0.88
N PRO A 146 -27.17 -10.84 0.48
CA PRO A 146 -27.54 -10.74 -0.93
C PRO A 146 -26.51 -9.90 -1.66
N SER A 147 -25.67 -10.54 -2.47
CA SER A 147 -24.75 -9.89 -3.37
C SER A 147 -25.26 -10.01 -4.81
N CYS A 148 -26.09 -9.08 -5.21
CA CYS A 148 -26.41 -8.88 -6.61
C CYS A 148 -26.29 -7.39 -6.90
N VAL A 149 -25.39 -7.03 -7.81
CA VAL A 149 -25.40 -5.73 -8.46
C VAL A 149 -26.71 -5.66 -9.25
N ASN A 150 -27.74 -5.02 -8.71
CA ASN A 150 -29.05 -4.90 -9.33
C ASN A 150 -29.07 -3.95 -10.53
N ASP A 151 -28.16 -2.98 -10.59
CA ASP A 151 -27.93 -2.07 -11.72
C ASP A 151 -26.41 -1.94 -11.96
N PRO A 152 -25.91 -2.33 -13.13
CA PRO A 152 -24.48 -2.19 -13.46
C PRO A 152 -24.05 -0.74 -13.74
N ARG A 153 -25.00 0.23 -13.80
CA ARG A 153 -24.65 1.63 -14.03
C ARG A 153 -24.18 2.27 -12.74
N PRO A 154 -23.03 2.99 -12.77
CA PRO A 154 -22.56 3.69 -11.59
C PRO A 154 -23.45 4.90 -11.28
N ASP A 155 -23.68 5.13 -10.00
CA ASP A 155 -24.36 6.33 -9.53
C ASP A 155 -23.39 7.52 -9.54
N LEU A 156 -23.51 8.38 -10.54
CA LEU A 156 -22.63 9.53 -10.71
C LEU A 156 -22.84 10.63 -9.65
N SER A 157 -23.97 10.64 -8.92
CA SER A 157 -24.18 11.58 -7.81
C SER A 157 -23.16 11.36 -6.69
N MET A 158 -22.63 10.13 -6.56
CA MET A 158 -21.59 9.80 -5.58
C MET A 158 -20.30 10.61 -5.76
N ILE A 159 -20.04 11.18 -6.96
CA ILE A 159 -18.84 12.02 -7.17
C ILE A 159 -18.88 13.24 -6.24
N ASP A 160 -20.02 13.92 -6.16
CA ASP A 160 -20.17 15.09 -5.32
C ASP A 160 -20.20 14.72 -3.83
N ASP A 161 -20.84 13.61 -3.49
CA ASP A 161 -20.88 13.11 -2.11
C ASP A 161 -19.47 12.74 -1.61
N ILE A 162 -18.68 12.01 -2.42
CA ILE A 162 -17.28 11.69 -2.09
C ILE A 162 -16.46 12.97 -1.99
N THR A 163 -16.66 13.93 -2.90
CA THR A 163 -15.96 15.24 -2.86
C THR A 163 -16.26 15.97 -1.56
N ASN A 164 -17.53 16.02 -1.16
CA ASN A 164 -17.95 16.64 0.10
C ASN A 164 -17.31 15.94 1.31
N GLN A 165 -17.27 14.61 1.34
CA GLN A 165 -16.60 13.85 2.39
C GLN A 165 -15.10 14.20 2.49
N MET A 166 -14.38 14.33 1.36
CA MET A 166 -12.97 14.74 1.36
C MET A 166 -12.79 16.15 1.93
N ILE A 167 -13.68 17.08 1.58
CA ILE A 167 -13.64 18.48 2.05
C ILE A 167 -14.02 18.60 3.54
N GLU A 168 -14.91 17.76 4.04
CA GLU A 168 -15.24 17.69 5.47
C GLU A 168 -14.06 17.17 6.31
N LEU A 169 -13.31 16.21 5.78
CA LEU A 169 -12.09 15.68 6.40
C LEU A 169 -10.88 16.62 6.26
N ALA A 170 -10.94 17.61 5.37
CA ALA A 170 -9.86 18.54 5.10
C ALA A 170 -9.56 19.45 6.31
N ASP A 171 -8.29 19.58 6.66
CA ASP A 171 -7.82 20.52 7.67
C ASP A 171 -7.50 21.87 7.05
N ARG A 172 -8.42 22.84 7.20
CA ARG A 172 -8.33 24.15 6.56
C ARG A 172 -7.28 25.06 7.20
N GLU A 173 -6.72 24.70 8.33
CA GLU A 173 -5.69 25.49 9.03
C GLU A 173 -4.28 25.03 8.68
N TYR A 174 -4.05 23.71 8.78
CA TYR A 174 -2.74 23.10 8.59
C TYR A 174 -2.61 22.31 7.28
N GLY A 175 -3.65 22.22 6.49
CA GLY A 175 -3.66 21.35 5.30
C GLY A 175 -3.72 19.86 5.67
N GLY A 176 -3.73 19.00 4.65
CA GLY A 176 -3.93 17.57 4.82
C GLY A 176 -5.32 17.21 5.34
N TYR A 177 -5.47 15.99 5.88
CA TYR A 177 -6.77 15.45 6.26
C TYR A 177 -6.77 14.99 7.70
N GLY A 178 -7.92 15.08 8.37
CA GLY A 178 -8.07 14.78 9.79
C GLY A 178 -7.49 15.86 10.71
N ARG A 179 -7.79 15.77 12.02
CA ARG A 179 -7.39 16.77 13.04
C ARG A 179 -6.38 16.24 14.05
N GLY A 180 -5.83 15.06 13.81
CA GLY A 180 -4.82 14.41 14.64
C GLY A 180 -3.48 14.28 13.91
N GLN A 181 -2.92 13.09 13.99
CA GLN A 181 -1.74 12.68 13.25
C GLN A 181 -1.93 12.92 11.74
N LYS A 182 -0.89 13.40 11.06
CA LYS A 182 -0.92 13.71 9.63
C LYS A 182 -0.18 12.65 8.81
N PHE A 183 -0.86 12.18 7.77
CA PHE A 183 -0.31 11.31 6.75
C PHE A 183 -0.29 12.01 5.40
N ILE A 184 0.66 11.64 4.54
CA ILE A 184 0.63 12.01 3.13
C ILE A 184 -0.56 11.27 2.48
N GLN A 185 -1.40 12.00 1.76
CA GLN A 185 -2.59 11.46 1.09
C GLN A 185 -2.61 11.88 -0.41
N PRO A 186 -1.69 11.38 -1.23
CA PRO A 186 -1.53 11.87 -2.59
C PRO A 186 -2.74 11.61 -3.47
N GLN A 187 -3.42 10.48 -3.28
CA GLN A 187 -4.60 10.09 -4.05
C GLN A 187 -5.80 10.99 -3.78
N VAL A 188 -5.93 11.50 -2.54
CA VAL A 188 -7.00 12.46 -2.21
C VAL A 188 -6.72 13.81 -2.85
N ASN A 189 -5.45 14.26 -2.81
CA ASN A 189 -5.02 15.46 -3.50
C ASN A 189 -5.26 15.37 -5.01
N ASP A 190 -4.93 14.24 -5.64
CA ASP A 190 -5.16 14.02 -7.07
C ASP A 190 -6.64 14.06 -7.43
N PHE A 191 -7.49 13.46 -6.60
CA PHE A 191 -8.95 13.53 -6.79
C PHE A 191 -9.45 14.97 -6.69
N LEU A 192 -9.05 15.74 -5.67
CA LEU A 192 -9.46 17.15 -5.54
C LEU A 192 -8.94 18.02 -6.69
N LEU A 193 -7.70 17.79 -7.17
CA LEU A 193 -7.19 18.47 -8.36
C LEU A 193 -8.01 18.14 -9.63
N ALA A 194 -8.43 16.87 -9.78
CA ALA A 194 -9.32 16.48 -10.87
C ALA A 194 -10.70 17.16 -10.75
N ARG A 195 -11.24 17.24 -9.54
CA ARG A 195 -12.50 17.99 -9.30
C ARG A 195 -12.36 19.46 -9.65
N TYR A 196 -11.24 20.09 -9.28
CA TYR A 196 -10.95 21.48 -9.70
C TYR A 196 -10.89 21.62 -11.23
N GLU A 197 -10.22 20.71 -11.91
CA GLU A 197 -10.12 20.76 -13.39
C GLU A 197 -11.49 20.63 -14.05
N ALA A 198 -12.40 19.83 -13.48
CA ALA A 198 -13.76 19.64 -13.98
C ALA A 198 -14.72 20.79 -13.64
N THR A 199 -14.69 21.28 -12.40
CA THR A 199 -15.71 22.23 -11.87
C THR A 199 -15.23 23.68 -11.81
N LYS A 200 -13.91 23.91 -11.74
CA LYS A 200 -13.26 25.21 -11.49
C LYS A 200 -13.55 25.80 -10.09
N GLU A 201 -14.05 25.00 -9.17
CA GLU A 201 -14.24 25.42 -7.78
C GLU A 201 -12.90 25.54 -7.06
N SER A 202 -12.51 26.77 -6.71
CA SER A 202 -11.17 27.09 -6.19
C SER A 202 -10.85 26.35 -4.88
N GLN A 203 -11.86 26.06 -4.04
CA GLN A 203 -11.66 25.42 -2.74
C GLN A 203 -10.87 24.09 -2.82
N TYR A 204 -11.00 23.35 -3.94
CA TYR A 204 -10.29 22.09 -4.13
C TYR A 204 -8.79 22.32 -4.39
N LEU A 205 -8.47 23.24 -5.29
CA LEU A 205 -7.10 23.64 -5.57
C LEU A 205 -6.45 24.31 -4.37
N ASP A 206 -7.17 25.24 -3.71
CA ASP A 206 -6.68 26.00 -2.55
C ASP A 206 -6.29 25.06 -1.42
N HIS A 207 -7.10 24.01 -1.15
CA HIS A 207 -6.77 23.03 -0.10
C HIS A 207 -5.53 22.20 -0.44
N VAL A 208 -5.39 21.75 -1.69
CA VAL A 208 -4.19 20.98 -2.09
C VAL A 208 -2.94 21.87 -2.05
N CYS A 209 -3.02 23.10 -2.50
CA CYS A 209 -1.92 24.07 -2.41
C CYS A 209 -1.54 24.33 -0.95
N LEU A 210 -2.51 24.58 -0.06
CA LEU A 210 -2.28 24.71 1.38
C LEU A 210 -1.55 23.48 1.94
N THR A 211 -2.00 22.29 1.56
CA THR A 211 -1.38 21.02 2.02
C THR A 211 0.08 20.92 1.60
N LEU A 212 0.38 21.14 0.33
CA LEU A 212 1.74 21.07 -0.20
C LEU A 212 2.65 22.15 0.42
N ASP A 213 2.14 23.38 0.60
CA ASP A 213 2.91 24.46 1.21
C ASP A 213 3.22 24.18 2.68
N ARG A 214 2.24 23.68 3.46
CA ARG A 214 2.45 23.31 4.86
C ARG A 214 3.40 22.14 5.02
N MET A 215 3.30 21.12 4.17
CA MET A 215 4.27 20.01 4.16
C MET A 215 5.69 20.50 3.86
N ARG A 216 5.85 21.38 2.86
CA ARG A 216 7.16 21.96 2.48
C ARG A 216 7.80 22.78 3.59
N GLU A 217 7.01 23.55 4.34
CA GLU A 217 7.47 24.50 5.37
C GLU A 217 7.72 23.85 6.74
N SER A 218 7.17 22.66 6.95
CA SER A 218 7.21 21.95 8.24
C SER A 218 8.36 20.95 8.34
N PRO A 219 8.60 20.37 9.52
CA PRO A 219 9.52 19.24 9.71
C PRO A 219 9.12 17.96 8.96
N MET A 220 7.94 17.90 8.35
CA MET A 220 7.53 16.79 7.48
C MET A 220 8.48 16.62 6.29
N ARG A 221 9.03 17.71 5.78
CA ARG A 221 10.12 17.68 4.80
C ARG A 221 11.46 17.50 5.51
N ASP A 222 12.25 16.59 5.03
CA ASP A 222 13.64 16.51 5.44
C ASP A 222 14.44 17.63 4.74
N HIS A 223 14.87 18.61 5.53
CA HIS A 223 15.62 19.76 5.03
C HIS A 223 17.12 19.48 4.82
N GLU A 224 17.62 18.33 5.30
CA GLU A 224 19.03 17.94 5.18
C GLU A 224 19.27 17.09 3.95
N THR A 225 18.52 16.00 3.79
CA THR A 225 18.71 15.04 2.70
C THR A 225 17.65 15.10 1.62
N GLY A 226 16.55 15.85 1.85
CA GLY A 226 15.41 15.94 0.95
C GLY A 226 14.37 14.85 1.18
N GLY A 227 13.31 14.87 0.37
CA GLY A 227 12.16 13.97 0.52
C GLY A 227 11.23 14.35 1.66
N PHE A 228 10.17 13.57 1.81
CA PHE A 228 9.14 13.76 2.84
C PHE A 228 9.05 12.52 3.72
N PHE A 229 8.94 12.72 5.03
CA PHE A 229 8.69 11.64 5.97
C PHE A 229 7.26 11.11 5.80
N ARG A 230 7.01 9.85 6.18
CA ARG A 230 5.72 9.18 5.98
C ARG A 230 4.56 9.84 6.73
N THR A 231 4.81 10.28 7.97
CA THR A 231 3.77 10.78 8.86
C THR A 231 4.34 11.69 9.93
N CYS A 232 3.49 12.56 10.49
CA CYS A 232 3.79 13.39 11.64
C CYS A 232 2.77 13.18 12.76
N SER A 233 3.23 13.05 13.99
CA SER A 233 2.35 12.91 15.16
C SER A 233 1.60 14.21 15.51
N GLY A 234 2.12 15.38 15.08
CA GLY A 234 1.48 16.68 15.27
C GLY A 234 0.51 17.04 14.14
N ARG A 235 -0.64 17.63 14.49
CA ARG A 235 -1.60 18.17 13.53
C ARG A 235 -1.00 19.22 12.59
N ASP A 236 0.00 19.97 13.09
CA ASP A 236 0.75 21.03 12.41
C ASP A 236 1.95 20.51 11.59
N TRP A 237 1.99 19.23 11.30
CA TRP A 237 3.09 18.51 10.63
C TRP A 237 4.39 18.52 11.46
N SER A 238 4.32 18.70 12.76
CA SER A 238 5.44 18.56 13.69
C SER A 238 5.65 17.11 14.12
N ARG A 239 6.83 16.80 14.64
CA ARG A 239 7.22 15.48 15.15
C ARG A 239 7.09 14.37 14.10
N PRO A 240 7.86 14.43 13.00
CA PRO A 240 7.83 13.43 11.95
C PRO A 240 8.35 12.07 12.45
N HIS A 241 7.79 11.01 11.88
CA HIS A 241 8.40 9.70 11.88
C HIS A 241 9.35 9.64 10.67
N ARG A 242 10.57 9.13 10.87
CA ARG A 242 11.68 9.40 9.97
C ARG A 242 11.84 8.41 8.79
N GLU A 243 10.83 7.63 8.53
CA GLU A 243 10.75 6.77 7.34
C GLU A 243 10.26 7.54 6.11
N LYS A 244 10.81 7.22 4.93
CA LYS A 244 10.47 7.81 3.62
C LYS A 244 10.18 6.69 2.63
N LEU A 245 8.90 6.49 2.31
CA LEU A 245 8.44 5.39 1.45
C LEU A 245 8.38 5.82 -0.02
N LEU A 246 8.89 4.99 -0.94
CA LEU A 246 8.92 5.28 -2.37
C LEU A 246 7.54 5.68 -2.94
N ALA A 247 6.48 4.93 -2.58
CA ALA A 247 5.13 5.18 -3.08
C ALA A 247 4.60 6.57 -2.69
N GLU A 248 4.96 7.05 -1.50
CA GLU A 248 4.57 8.38 -1.00
C GLU A 248 5.41 9.48 -1.65
N GLN A 249 6.72 9.25 -1.81
CA GLN A 249 7.60 10.19 -2.52
C GLN A 249 7.11 10.41 -3.97
N ALA A 250 6.79 9.32 -4.68
CA ALA A 250 6.22 9.40 -6.02
C ALA A 250 4.88 10.12 -6.03
N GLY A 251 4.02 9.89 -5.02
CA GLY A 251 2.74 10.57 -4.89
C GLY A 251 2.87 12.08 -4.68
N VAL A 252 3.78 12.52 -3.80
CA VAL A 252 4.07 13.96 -3.59
C VAL A 252 4.60 14.59 -4.87
N LEU A 253 5.53 13.92 -5.56
CA LEU A 253 6.05 14.39 -6.85
C LEU A 253 4.91 14.56 -7.88
N ALA A 254 4.00 13.60 -7.99
CA ALA A 254 2.84 13.69 -8.88
C ALA A 254 1.95 14.89 -8.55
N ASN A 255 1.63 15.09 -7.25
CA ASN A 255 0.84 16.24 -6.80
C ASN A 255 1.54 17.59 -7.12
N CYS A 256 2.86 17.70 -6.90
CA CYS A 256 3.63 18.89 -7.21
C CYS A 256 3.60 19.20 -8.73
N LEU A 257 3.83 18.19 -9.57
CA LEU A 257 3.78 18.35 -11.03
C LEU A 257 2.39 18.80 -11.51
N ARG A 258 1.32 18.23 -10.96
CA ARG A 258 -0.05 18.60 -11.32
C ARG A 258 -0.40 20.01 -10.82
N ALA A 259 -0.05 20.34 -9.57
CA ALA A 259 -0.21 21.69 -9.02
C ALA A 259 0.54 22.73 -9.87
N PHE A 260 1.78 22.43 -10.30
CA PHE A 260 2.54 23.30 -11.21
C PHE A 260 1.86 23.46 -12.58
N ARG A 261 1.34 22.38 -13.17
CA ARG A 261 0.62 22.46 -14.46
C ARG A 261 -0.61 23.35 -14.38
N ILE A 262 -1.33 23.31 -13.25
CA ILE A 262 -2.56 24.08 -13.03
C ILE A 262 -2.23 25.55 -12.71
N THR A 263 -1.35 25.79 -11.73
CA THR A 263 -1.13 27.13 -11.15
C THR A 263 -0.04 27.94 -11.84
N ARG A 264 0.92 27.26 -12.49
CA ARG A 264 2.16 27.83 -13.03
C ARG A 264 3.06 28.47 -11.96
N LEU A 265 2.83 28.20 -10.68
CA LEU A 265 3.66 28.71 -9.59
C LEU A 265 5.01 27.97 -9.52
N PRO A 266 6.16 28.66 -9.63
CA PRO A 266 7.48 28.00 -9.68
C PRO A 266 7.83 27.22 -8.42
N VAL A 267 7.17 27.46 -7.30
CA VAL A 267 7.40 26.75 -6.05
C VAL A 267 7.15 25.24 -6.21
N TYR A 268 6.09 24.86 -6.93
CA TYR A 268 5.75 23.45 -7.11
C TYR A 268 6.70 22.75 -8.13
N ALA A 269 7.22 23.49 -9.11
CA ALA A 269 8.27 22.97 -9.99
C ALA A 269 9.56 22.67 -9.19
N ARG A 270 10.00 23.61 -8.33
CA ARG A 270 11.16 23.39 -7.46
C ARG A 270 10.99 22.22 -6.50
N MET A 271 9.80 22.09 -5.88
CA MET A 271 9.50 20.94 -5.03
C MET A 271 9.61 19.62 -5.81
N ALA A 272 9.14 19.60 -7.06
CA ALA A 272 9.23 18.41 -7.90
C ALA A 272 10.70 18.09 -8.28
N GLU A 273 11.50 19.10 -8.63
CA GLU A 273 12.94 18.96 -8.92
C GLU A 273 13.71 18.42 -7.71
N GLU A 274 13.48 18.99 -6.53
CA GLU A 274 14.05 18.53 -5.26
C GLU A 274 13.66 17.08 -4.94
N GLN A 275 12.41 16.71 -5.22
CA GLN A 275 11.93 15.36 -5.00
C GLN A 275 12.56 14.34 -5.95
N ILE A 276 12.76 14.70 -7.23
CA ILE A 276 13.51 13.90 -8.20
C ILE A 276 14.98 13.74 -7.75
N THR A 277 15.59 14.81 -7.25
CA THR A 277 16.96 14.78 -6.73
C THR A 277 17.08 13.78 -5.58
N TYR A 278 16.15 13.84 -4.60
CA TYR A 278 16.10 12.89 -3.50
C TYR A 278 15.94 11.44 -3.98
N LEU A 279 14.96 11.16 -4.83
CA LEU A 279 14.71 9.82 -5.36
C LEU A 279 15.92 9.23 -6.07
N ASN A 280 16.61 10.06 -6.88
CA ASN A 280 17.80 9.64 -7.60
C ASN A 280 19.01 9.40 -6.70
N ALA A 281 19.14 10.15 -5.60
CA ALA A 281 20.31 10.07 -4.71
C ALA A 281 20.18 8.94 -3.68
N HIS A 282 18.94 8.67 -3.20
CA HIS A 282 18.70 7.82 -2.04
C HIS A 282 17.99 6.50 -2.36
N LEU A 283 17.07 6.48 -3.32
CA LEU A 283 16.26 5.29 -3.60
C LEU A 283 16.58 4.60 -4.92
N PHE A 284 17.25 5.27 -5.86
CA PHE A 284 17.57 4.67 -7.16
C PHE A 284 18.67 3.61 -7.02
N ASP A 285 18.36 2.38 -7.46
CA ASP A 285 19.32 1.28 -7.56
C ASP A 285 19.92 1.20 -8.96
N ALA A 286 21.19 1.56 -9.08
CA ALA A 286 21.88 1.56 -10.37
C ALA A 286 22.11 0.15 -10.95
N ALA A 287 22.03 -0.91 -10.14
CA ALA A 287 22.22 -2.29 -10.60
C ALA A 287 20.99 -2.80 -11.36
N THR A 288 19.80 -2.42 -10.94
CA THR A 288 18.53 -2.82 -11.56
C THR A 288 17.93 -1.71 -12.42
N GLY A 289 18.31 -0.45 -12.17
CA GLY A 289 17.67 0.72 -12.77
C GLY A 289 16.29 1.04 -12.23
N ALA A 290 15.84 0.35 -11.16
CA ALA A 290 14.61 0.57 -10.45
C ALA A 290 14.84 1.31 -9.13
N PHE A 291 13.84 1.39 -8.26
CA PHE A 291 13.92 2.13 -7.00
C PHE A 291 13.65 1.21 -5.80
N SER A 292 14.45 1.38 -4.75
CA SER A 292 14.29 0.73 -3.44
C SER A 292 13.00 1.16 -2.74
N GLY A 293 12.45 0.29 -1.89
CA GLY A 293 11.14 0.48 -1.28
C GLY A 293 11.03 1.63 -0.30
N CYS A 294 12.03 1.83 0.56
CA CYS A 294 12.06 2.93 1.51
C CYS A 294 13.45 3.19 2.08
N GLU A 295 13.63 4.40 2.61
CA GLU A 295 14.72 4.80 3.50
C GLU A 295 14.16 5.03 4.90
N ASP A 296 14.84 4.52 5.94
CA ASP A 296 14.52 4.80 7.35
C ASP A 296 15.76 5.39 8.05
N LEU A 297 15.56 6.45 8.84
CA LEU A 297 16.62 7.14 9.56
C LEU A 297 16.55 6.73 11.04
N LEU A 298 17.39 5.77 11.43
CA LEU A 298 17.50 5.28 12.79
C LEU A 298 18.42 6.17 13.62
N ARG A 299 17.99 6.44 14.86
CA ARG A 299 18.79 7.16 15.84
C ARG A 299 19.90 6.28 16.40
N THR A 300 21.13 6.79 16.42
CA THR A 300 22.24 6.15 17.12
C THR A 300 22.04 6.27 18.63
N GLU A 301 21.99 5.18 19.35
CA GLU A 301 22.07 5.19 20.80
C GLU A 301 23.51 5.44 21.25
N SER A 302 23.99 6.69 21.13
CA SER A 302 25.24 7.07 21.74
C SER A 302 25.05 7.25 23.24
N GLY A 303 25.67 6.40 24.06
CA GLY A 303 25.63 6.49 25.53
C GLY A 303 26.38 7.68 26.10
N GLY A 304 26.47 8.79 25.40
CA GLY A 304 27.19 10.01 25.79
C GLY A 304 26.29 11.24 25.85
N LEU A 305 26.68 12.19 26.69
CA LEU A 305 26.03 13.49 26.95
C LEU A 305 26.12 14.48 25.75
N SER A 306 26.29 14.04 24.50
CA SER A 306 26.27 14.95 23.36
C SER A 306 24.83 15.28 22.97
N SER A 307 24.54 16.57 22.80
CA SER A 307 23.23 17.09 22.39
C SER A 307 22.89 16.83 20.92
N ASP A 308 23.81 16.27 20.14
CA ASP A 308 23.67 16.06 18.72
C ASP A 308 23.14 14.63 18.48
N GLU A 309 21.90 14.55 18.05
CA GLU A 309 21.26 13.29 17.63
C GLU A 309 21.87 12.85 16.31
N GLU A 310 22.69 11.80 16.32
CA GLU A 310 23.19 11.18 15.10
C GLU A 310 22.18 10.16 14.58
N PHE A 311 21.85 10.25 13.29
CA PHE A 311 21.02 9.28 12.57
C PHE A 311 21.87 8.54 11.54
N PHE A 312 21.58 7.27 11.34
CA PHE A 312 22.10 6.50 10.23
C PHE A 312 20.95 6.01 9.34
N SER A 313 21.17 6.05 8.03
CA SER A 313 20.19 5.59 7.05
C SER A 313 20.28 4.08 6.89
N ILE A 314 19.11 3.42 6.86
CA ILE A 314 18.96 2.05 6.40
C ILE A 314 18.00 2.02 5.22
N LEU A 315 18.31 1.17 4.23
CA LEU A 315 17.56 1.09 2.98
C LEU A 315 16.85 -0.27 2.89
N ASP A 316 15.53 -0.24 2.62
CA ASP A 316 14.84 -1.41 2.13
C ASP A 316 15.12 -1.57 0.64
N GLY A 317 16.11 -2.40 0.31
CA GLY A 317 16.51 -2.66 -1.07
C GLY A 317 15.53 -3.50 -1.89
N CYS A 318 14.38 -3.90 -1.34
CA CYS A 318 13.33 -4.56 -2.10
C CYS A 318 12.74 -3.60 -3.14
N ILE A 319 12.51 -4.10 -4.34
CA ILE A 319 11.84 -3.39 -5.43
C ILE A 319 10.37 -3.82 -5.43
N TYR A 320 9.47 -2.94 -4.98
CA TYR A 320 8.03 -3.16 -5.00
C TYR A 320 7.45 -2.69 -6.32
N ILE A 321 6.66 -3.53 -6.97
CA ILE A 321 6.23 -3.30 -8.35
C ILE A 321 5.21 -2.16 -8.44
N ASP A 322 4.25 -2.09 -7.53
CA ASP A 322 3.26 -1.02 -7.48
C ASP A 322 3.91 0.36 -7.24
N ALA A 323 4.83 0.47 -6.27
CA ALA A 323 5.53 1.71 -5.95
C ALA A 323 6.44 2.17 -7.09
N ASN A 324 7.17 1.23 -7.71
CA ASN A 324 8.00 1.51 -8.89
C ASN A 324 7.16 1.92 -10.09
N ALA A 325 6.04 1.26 -10.35
CA ALA A 325 5.14 1.61 -11.46
C ALA A 325 4.56 3.03 -11.28
N LYS A 326 4.18 3.42 -10.05
CA LYS A 326 3.83 4.82 -9.72
C LYS A 326 4.97 5.78 -10.03
N THR A 327 6.18 5.44 -9.60
CA THR A 327 7.39 6.26 -9.83
C THR A 327 7.66 6.40 -11.33
N ILE A 328 7.54 5.34 -12.10
CA ILE A 328 7.68 5.35 -13.57
C ILE A 328 6.71 6.33 -14.21
N VAL A 329 5.40 6.25 -13.88
CA VAL A 329 4.39 7.19 -14.38
C VAL A 329 4.79 8.64 -14.08
N THR A 330 5.17 8.90 -12.84
CA THR A 330 5.50 10.23 -12.37
C THR A 330 6.77 10.79 -12.99
N TYR A 331 7.79 9.95 -13.22
CA TYR A 331 9.02 10.34 -13.94
C TYR A 331 8.76 10.65 -15.41
N LEU A 332 7.85 9.91 -16.05
CA LEU A 332 7.41 10.21 -17.42
C LEU A 332 6.62 11.53 -17.47
N ASP A 333 5.81 11.82 -16.44
CA ASP A 333 5.14 13.12 -16.30
C ASP A 333 6.13 14.26 -16.03
N ALA A 334 7.14 14.03 -15.21
CA ALA A 334 8.21 14.99 -14.94
C ALA A 334 8.97 15.32 -16.23
N ALA A 335 9.36 14.32 -17.01
CA ALA A 335 10.05 14.52 -18.29
C ALA A 335 9.24 15.33 -19.32
N ALA A 336 7.91 15.31 -19.23
CA ALA A 336 7.02 16.11 -20.08
C ALA A 336 6.75 17.52 -19.52
N THR A 337 7.03 17.78 -18.24
CA THR A 337 6.62 18.99 -17.53
C THR A 337 7.80 19.88 -17.14
N LEU A 338 8.94 19.29 -16.82
CA LEU A 338 10.15 19.95 -16.33
C LEU A 338 11.32 19.73 -17.27
N PRO A 339 12.33 20.63 -17.30
CA PRO A 339 13.56 20.44 -18.07
C PRO A 339 14.56 19.50 -17.35
N GLU A 340 14.06 18.35 -16.83
CA GLU A 340 14.85 17.40 -16.05
C GLU A 340 15.41 16.27 -16.95
N PRO A 341 16.73 16.27 -17.23
CA PRO A 341 17.35 15.22 -18.04
C PRO A 341 17.39 13.89 -17.30
N GLY A 342 17.14 12.79 -18.03
CA GLY A 342 17.28 11.43 -17.53
C GLY A 342 16.05 10.83 -16.86
N CYS A 343 15.00 11.59 -16.56
CA CYS A 343 13.76 11.03 -15.99
C CYS A 343 13.10 10.03 -16.93
N ARG A 344 13.02 10.36 -18.22
CA ARG A 344 12.41 9.46 -19.23
C ARG A 344 13.20 8.16 -19.36
N GLU A 345 14.50 8.24 -19.48
CA GLU A 345 15.39 7.10 -19.66
C GLU A 345 15.34 6.18 -18.44
N ARG A 346 15.41 6.74 -17.22
CA ARG A 346 15.28 5.95 -15.98
C ARG A 346 13.93 5.27 -15.89
N ALA A 347 12.85 5.99 -16.16
CA ALA A 347 11.50 5.42 -16.13
C ALA A 347 11.34 4.24 -17.10
N LEU A 348 11.82 4.40 -18.35
CA LEU A 348 11.72 3.33 -19.36
C LEU A 348 12.65 2.15 -19.02
N HIS A 349 13.82 2.41 -18.44
CA HIS A 349 14.71 1.33 -18.00
C HIS A 349 14.09 0.53 -16.85
N ALA A 350 13.56 1.21 -15.81
CA ALA A 350 12.84 0.56 -14.72
C ALA A 350 11.64 -0.25 -15.23
N LEU A 351 10.86 0.30 -16.17
CA LEU A 351 9.72 -0.37 -16.77
C LEU A 351 10.11 -1.69 -17.47
N GLU A 352 11.18 -1.69 -18.25
CA GLU A 352 11.67 -2.90 -18.92
C GLU A 352 12.21 -3.92 -17.89
N PHE A 353 12.97 -3.48 -16.87
CA PHE A 353 13.44 -4.36 -15.81
C PHE A 353 12.27 -5.07 -15.10
N LEU A 354 11.26 -4.32 -14.68
CA LEU A 354 10.08 -4.90 -14.01
C LEU A 354 9.35 -5.89 -14.91
N TRP A 355 9.17 -5.55 -16.18
CA TRP A 355 8.49 -6.44 -17.14
C TRP A 355 9.23 -7.74 -17.38
N GLU A 356 10.56 -7.70 -17.44
CA GLU A 356 11.38 -8.87 -17.74
C GLU A 356 11.64 -9.74 -16.50
N ARG A 357 11.76 -9.13 -15.30
CA ARG A 357 12.18 -9.84 -14.10
C ARG A 357 11.04 -10.18 -13.14
N CYS A 358 9.95 -9.44 -13.19
CA CYS A 358 8.87 -9.52 -12.19
C CYS A 358 7.55 -10.04 -12.81
N ARG A 359 7.63 -10.84 -13.87
CA ARG A 359 6.47 -11.43 -14.52
C ARG A 359 6.54 -12.95 -14.48
N THR A 360 5.41 -13.59 -14.14
CA THR A 360 5.28 -15.06 -14.14
C THR A 360 4.96 -15.60 -15.53
N PRO A 361 5.19 -16.90 -15.79
CA PRO A 361 4.85 -17.53 -17.06
C PRO A 361 3.36 -17.47 -17.41
N ASN A 362 2.46 -17.43 -16.43
CA ASN A 362 1.01 -17.27 -16.63
C ASN A 362 0.56 -15.82 -16.85
N GLY A 363 1.51 -14.89 -16.89
CA GLY A 363 1.27 -13.49 -17.27
C GLY A 363 1.04 -12.51 -16.12
N ALA A 364 0.99 -12.95 -14.87
CA ALA A 364 0.86 -12.08 -13.72
C ALA A 364 2.15 -11.29 -13.43
N MET A 365 2.03 -10.04 -13.01
CA MET A 365 3.11 -9.36 -12.29
C MET A 365 3.23 -9.94 -10.88
N THR A 366 4.46 -10.04 -10.40
CA THR A 366 4.76 -10.30 -8.99
C THR A 366 4.74 -9.00 -8.20
N HIS A 367 4.74 -9.08 -6.87
CA HIS A 367 4.64 -7.90 -6.02
C HIS A 367 5.99 -7.28 -5.70
N TYR A 368 7.00 -8.10 -5.39
CA TYR A 368 8.34 -7.57 -5.07
C TYR A 368 9.46 -8.43 -5.63
N TYR A 369 10.65 -7.80 -5.70
CA TYR A 369 11.90 -8.40 -6.15
C TYR A 369 13.03 -8.05 -5.15
N ASP A 370 13.73 -9.10 -4.67
CA ASP A 370 14.89 -9.01 -3.76
C ASP A 370 16.07 -9.86 -4.24
N GLY A 371 16.21 -9.97 -5.58
CA GLY A 371 17.09 -10.92 -6.26
C GLY A 371 16.30 -12.05 -6.92
N ALA A 372 15.08 -12.30 -6.46
CA ALA A 372 14.07 -13.16 -7.07
C ALA A 372 12.70 -12.46 -7.02
N ALA A 373 11.76 -12.89 -7.86
CA ALA A 373 10.42 -12.34 -7.94
C ALA A 373 9.46 -13.12 -7.02
N HIS A 374 8.66 -12.43 -6.22
CA HIS A 374 7.81 -13.00 -5.18
C HIS A 374 6.38 -12.49 -5.24
N LEU A 375 5.43 -13.28 -4.72
CA LEU A 375 4.01 -12.98 -4.54
C LEU A 375 3.33 -12.49 -5.84
N ALA A 376 2.81 -13.41 -6.64
CA ALA A 376 2.20 -13.08 -7.91
C ALA A 376 0.69 -12.82 -7.80
N GLY A 377 0.18 -11.94 -8.66
CA GLY A 377 -1.24 -11.83 -8.94
C GLY A 377 -2.03 -10.94 -8.00
N LEU A 378 -1.39 -9.98 -7.32
CA LEU A 378 -2.13 -8.88 -6.68
C LEU A 378 -2.73 -7.96 -7.75
N LEU A 379 -3.96 -7.51 -7.54
CA LEU A 379 -4.66 -6.60 -8.44
C LEU A 379 -3.89 -5.28 -8.63
N GLU A 380 -3.37 -4.73 -7.55
CA GLU A 380 -2.67 -3.43 -7.59
C GLU A 380 -1.44 -3.46 -8.47
N ASP A 381 -0.62 -4.53 -8.42
CA ASP A 381 0.56 -4.64 -9.27
C ASP A 381 0.21 -4.68 -10.76
N GLN A 382 -0.86 -5.41 -11.12
CA GLN A 382 -1.33 -5.46 -12.51
C GLN A 382 -1.80 -4.09 -12.98
N VAL A 383 -2.58 -3.39 -12.14
CA VAL A 383 -3.18 -2.08 -12.46
C VAL A 383 -2.11 -0.99 -12.56
N TYR A 384 -1.21 -0.89 -11.58
CA TYR A 384 -0.16 0.13 -11.62
C TYR A 384 0.82 -0.08 -12.76
N MET A 385 1.22 -1.33 -12.99
CA MET A 385 2.08 -1.68 -14.12
C MET A 385 1.38 -1.43 -15.46
N GLY A 386 0.09 -1.74 -15.57
CA GLY A 386 -0.74 -1.43 -16.73
C GLY A 386 -0.77 0.06 -17.04
N ASN A 387 -0.97 0.91 -16.02
CA ASN A 387 -0.93 2.37 -16.16
C ASN A 387 0.45 2.89 -16.58
N ALA A 388 1.55 2.32 -16.04
CA ALA A 388 2.91 2.68 -16.44
C ALA A 388 3.18 2.34 -17.92
N LEU A 389 2.70 1.18 -18.38
CA LEU A 389 2.79 0.76 -19.78
C LEU A 389 1.98 1.68 -20.72
N LEU A 390 0.74 2.04 -20.36
CA LEU A 390 -0.07 2.99 -21.12
C LEU A 390 0.59 4.37 -21.20
N LYS A 391 1.16 4.83 -20.07
CA LYS A 391 1.91 6.09 -20.04
C LYS A 391 3.14 6.04 -20.94
N ALA A 392 3.92 4.97 -20.89
CA ALA A 392 5.07 4.78 -21.76
C ALA A 392 4.66 4.75 -23.25
N GLN A 393 3.57 4.06 -23.57
CA GLN A 393 3.02 4.03 -24.94
C GLN A 393 2.61 5.43 -25.44
N SER A 394 1.94 6.23 -24.58
CA SER A 394 1.49 7.58 -24.96
C SER A 394 2.66 8.51 -25.33
N ILE A 395 3.82 8.33 -24.68
CA ILE A 395 5.02 9.17 -24.86
C ILE A 395 5.92 8.64 -25.98
N THR A 396 6.12 7.30 -26.04
CA THR A 396 7.07 6.67 -26.98
C THR A 396 6.44 6.30 -28.31
N ARG A 397 5.11 6.11 -28.36
CA ARG A 397 4.36 5.55 -29.48
C ARG A 397 4.74 4.08 -29.80
N ASP A 398 5.46 3.40 -28.90
CA ASP A 398 5.82 2.00 -29.06
C ASP A 398 4.62 1.11 -28.72
N THR A 399 4.11 0.40 -29.72
CA THR A 399 2.92 -0.45 -29.59
C THR A 399 3.15 -1.67 -28.70
N ARG A 400 4.40 -2.05 -28.40
CA ARG A 400 4.72 -3.13 -27.47
C ARG A 400 4.16 -2.85 -26.08
N TYR A 401 4.18 -1.60 -25.63
CA TYR A 401 3.63 -1.20 -24.33
C TYR A 401 2.11 -1.37 -24.28
N LEU A 402 1.40 -1.03 -25.36
CA LEU A 402 -0.05 -1.26 -25.42
C LEU A 402 -0.38 -2.75 -25.38
N ALA A 403 0.34 -3.58 -26.12
CA ALA A 403 0.15 -5.04 -26.10
C ALA A 403 0.41 -5.64 -24.71
N ARG A 404 1.43 -5.13 -24.00
CA ARG A 404 1.73 -5.54 -22.61
C ARG A 404 0.63 -5.11 -21.63
N ALA A 405 0.13 -3.88 -21.73
CA ALA A 405 -0.99 -3.38 -20.90
C ALA A 405 -2.26 -4.21 -21.14
N THR A 406 -2.56 -4.52 -22.40
CA THR A 406 -3.67 -5.41 -22.79
C THR A 406 -3.52 -6.81 -22.15
N ALA A 407 -2.31 -7.38 -22.16
CA ALA A 407 -2.08 -8.69 -21.53
C ALA A 407 -2.36 -8.69 -20.02
N LEU A 408 -2.02 -7.61 -19.30
CA LEU A 408 -2.36 -7.46 -17.88
C LEU A 408 -3.87 -7.30 -17.67
N ALA A 409 -4.55 -6.56 -18.54
CA ALA A 409 -6.01 -6.43 -18.49
C ALA A 409 -6.70 -7.79 -18.68
N GLU A 410 -6.26 -8.58 -19.64
CA GLU A 410 -6.81 -9.93 -19.87
C GLU A 410 -6.53 -10.86 -18.67
N PHE A 411 -5.36 -10.73 -18.01
CA PHE A 411 -5.09 -11.45 -16.75
C PHE A 411 -6.10 -11.06 -15.66
N ILE A 412 -6.34 -9.76 -15.43
CA ILE A 412 -7.32 -9.29 -14.44
C ILE A 412 -8.72 -9.85 -14.75
N LEU A 413 -9.15 -9.76 -16.00
CA LEU A 413 -10.47 -10.25 -16.44
C LEU A 413 -10.63 -11.76 -16.25
N ALA A 414 -9.58 -12.53 -16.52
CA ALA A 414 -9.63 -13.99 -16.44
C ALA A 414 -9.49 -14.53 -15.02
N ARG A 415 -8.73 -13.86 -14.15
CA ARG A 415 -8.27 -14.43 -12.89
C ARG A 415 -8.82 -13.72 -11.64
N LEU A 416 -9.04 -12.39 -11.73
CA LEU A 416 -9.40 -11.57 -10.57
C LEU A 416 -10.86 -11.14 -10.56
N LYS A 417 -11.63 -11.41 -11.62
CA LYS A 417 -13.02 -10.99 -11.69
C LYS A 417 -13.86 -11.65 -10.60
N ASN A 418 -14.52 -10.82 -9.77
CA ASN A 418 -15.49 -11.28 -8.79
C ASN A 418 -16.85 -11.45 -9.48
N PRO A 419 -17.52 -12.63 -9.42
CA PRO A 419 -18.82 -12.84 -10.06
C PRO A 419 -19.94 -11.95 -9.49
N HIS A 420 -19.74 -11.38 -8.31
CA HIS A 420 -20.71 -10.53 -7.61
C HIS A 420 -20.47 -9.02 -7.81
N GLY A 421 -19.46 -8.62 -8.56
CA GLY A 421 -19.09 -7.24 -8.85
C GLY A 421 -17.63 -6.94 -8.47
N GLY A 422 -16.95 -6.15 -9.31
CA GLY A 422 -15.57 -5.76 -9.12
C GLY A 422 -14.54 -6.86 -9.33
N TYR A 423 -13.35 -6.62 -8.79
CA TYR A 423 -12.19 -7.49 -8.89
C TYR A 423 -11.63 -7.79 -7.52
N TYR A 424 -11.20 -9.03 -7.33
CA TYR A 424 -10.54 -9.48 -6.12
C TYR A 424 -9.13 -8.91 -6.00
N ASP A 425 -8.68 -8.77 -4.77
CA ASP A 425 -7.35 -8.23 -4.42
C ASP A 425 -6.19 -9.14 -4.84
N ILE A 426 -6.40 -10.45 -4.91
CA ILE A 426 -5.36 -11.45 -5.24
C ILE A 426 -5.94 -12.62 -6.06
N ASP A 427 -5.13 -13.20 -6.97
CA ASP A 427 -5.50 -14.35 -7.80
C ASP A 427 -5.62 -15.64 -6.97
N ILE A 428 -4.57 -16.02 -6.26
CA ILE A 428 -4.48 -17.29 -5.53
C ILE A 428 -4.71 -17.05 -4.05
N PRO A 429 -5.79 -17.58 -3.48
CA PRO A 429 -5.99 -17.51 -2.05
C PRO A 429 -4.93 -18.34 -1.31
N GLY A 430 -4.53 -17.85 -0.14
CA GLY A 430 -3.60 -18.53 0.76
C GLY A 430 -4.31 -19.24 1.92
N PRO A 431 -3.58 -19.67 2.95
CA PRO A 431 -4.13 -20.30 4.14
C PRO A 431 -4.92 -19.31 5.00
N ALA A 432 -5.70 -19.82 5.94
CA ALA A 432 -6.44 -19.07 6.96
C ALA A 432 -7.37 -18.00 6.35
N LEU A 433 -7.41 -16.76 6.88
CA LEU A 433 -8.26 -15.70 6.30
C LEU A 433 -7.83 -15.28 4.89
N SER A 434 -6.59 -15.54 4.45
CA SER A 434 -6.21 -15.29 3.08
C SER A 434 -6.84 -16.26 2.07
N ALA A 435 -7.55 -17.29 2.54
CA ALA A 435 -8.44 -18.09 1.70
C ALA A 435 -9.63 -17.26 1.12
N PHE A 436 -9.99 -16.16 1.79
CA PHE A 436 -11.04 -15.25 1.34
C PHE A 436 -10.43 -14.08 0.59
N ARG A 437 -10.75 -13.99 -0.71
CA ARG A 437 -10.36 -12.85 -1.54
C ARG A 437 -11.25 -11.65 -1.23
N LEU A 438 -10.65 -10.46 -1.18
CA LEU A 438 -11.35 -9.21 -0.87
C LEU A 438 -11.64 -8.42 -2.15
N THR A 439 -12.70 -7.62 -2.11
CA THR A 439 -12.99 -6.62 -3.14
C THR A 439 -12.90 -5.25 -2.46
N LEU A 440 -11.84 -4.49 -2.77
CA LEU A 440 -11.48 -3.26 -2.07
C LEU A 440 -11.79 -2.03 -2.93
N ILE A 441 -12.41 -1.01 -2.35
CA ILE A 441 -12.90 0.17 -3.08
C ILE A 441 -11.79 0.92 -3.80
N ALA A 442 -10.66 1.20 -3.12
CA ALA A 442 -9.55 1.94 -3.72
C ALA A 442 -8.91 1.17 -4.88
N GLN A 443 -8.71 -0.15 -4.73
CA GLN A 443 -8.14 -1.00 -5.78
C GLN A 443 -9.07 -1.09 -6.99
N ASN A 444 -10.37 -1.23 -6.76
CA ASN A 444 -11.35 -1.29 -7.84
C ASN A 444 -11.53 0.07 -8.54
N GLY A 445 -11.44 1.20 -7.81
CA GLY A 445 -11.38 2.51 -8.42
C GLY A 445 -10.19 2.64 -9.38
N ARG A 446 -8.99 2.24 -8.93
CA ARG A 446 -7.79 2.26 -9.80
C ARG A 446 -7.91 1.30 -10.98
N ALA A 447 -8.49 0.11 -10.79
CA ALA A 447 -8.75 -0.83 -11.88
C ALA A 447 -9.73 -0.24 -12.92
N ALA A 448 -10.79 0.46 -12.47
CA ALA A 448 -11.70 1.16 -13.35
C ALA A 448 -10.99 2.23 -14.19
N SER A 449 -10.16 3.09 -13.56
CA SER A 449 -9.35 4.09 -14.27
C SER A 449 -8.41 3.45 -15.30
N PHE A 450 -7.75 2.35 -14.95
CA PHE A 450 -6.90 1.60 -15.89
C PHE A 450 -7.70 1.08 -17.09
N PHE A 451 -8.84 0.46 -16.85
CA PHE A 451 -9.69 -0.06 -17.92
C PHE A 451 -10.27 1.06 -18.81
N LEU A 452 -10.63 2.22 -18.24
CA LEU A 452 -11.07 3.38 -19.04
C LEU A 452 -9.95 3.91 -19.94
N ALA A 453 -8.74 4.06 -19.41
CA ALA A 453 -7.57 4.46 -20.19
C ALA A 453 -7.23 3.45 -21.29
N LEU A 454 -7.35 2.15 -20.99
CA LEU A 454 -7.12 1.10 -21.97
C LEU A 454 -8.21 1.07 -23.07
N ALA A 455 -9.48 1.30 -22.70
CA ALA A 455 -10.58 1.42 -23.66
C ALA A 455 -10.34 2.57 -24.64
N GLU A 456 -9.87 3.72 -24.15
CA GLU A 456 -9.49 4.86 -24.98
C GLU A 456 -8.31 4.52 -25.90
N ALA A 457 -7.27 3.88 -25.37
CA ALA A 457 -6.06 3.57 -26.15
C ALA A 457 -6.30 2.49 -27.22
N THR A 458 -7.20 1.54 -26.97
CA THR A 458 -7.49 0.40 -27.87
C THR A 458 -8.72 0.59 -28.73
N GLN A 459 -9.63 1.51 -28.36
CA GLN A 459 -10.97 1.67 -28.93
C GLN A 459 -11.84 0.39 -28.78
N ASP A 460 -11.55 -0.46 -27.76
CA ASP A 460 -12.28 -1.69 -27.46
C ASP A 460 -13.23 -1.44 -26.27
N SER A 461 -14.54 -1.47 -26.54
CA SER A 461 -15.59 -1.23 -25.55
C SER A 461 -15.63 -2.24 -24.41
N ARG A 462 -15.07 -3.45 -24.59
CA ARG A 462 -15.00 -4.47 -23.53
C ARG A 462 -14.28 -3.94 -22.28
N TYR A 463 -13.29 -3.09 -22.45
CA TYR A 463 -12.59 -2.50 -21.30
C TYR A 463 -13.43 -1.41 -20.61
N ARG A 464 -14.33 -0.72 -21.34
CA ARG A 464 -15.32 0.15 -20.70
C ARG A 464 -16.32 -0.65 -19.86
N ASP A 465 -16.77 -1.81 -20.35
CA ASP A 465 -17.62 -2.71 -19.58
C ASP A 465 -16.88 -3.28 -18.35
N ALA A 466 -15.58 -3.54 -18.47
CA ALA A 466 -14.73 -3.96 -17.38
C ALA A 466 -14.60 -2.88 -16.28
N ALA A 467 -14.47 -1.61 -16.67
CA ALA A 467 -14.50 -0.47 -15.74
C ALA A 467 -15.84 -0.35 -15.02
N LEU A 468 -16.94 -0.49 -15.75
CA LEU A 468 -18.30 -0.49 -15.17
C LEU A 468 -18.47 -1.61 -14.15
N TRP A 469 -17.93 -2.80 -14.41
CA TRP A 469 -17.95 -3.92 -13.48
C TRP A 469 -17.26 -3.61 -12.16
N ALA A 470 -16.12 -2.89 -12.20
CA ALA A 470 -15.40 -2.43 -11.01
C ALA A 470 -16.22 -1.40 -10.22
N LEU A 471 -16.80 -0.40 -10.93
CA LEU A 471 -17.55 0.68 -10.31
C LEU A 471 -18.87 0.21 -9.69
N ALA A 472 -19.58 -0.70 -10.35
CA ALA A 472 -20.86 -1.21 -9.89
C ALA A 472 -20.77 -1.94 -8.53
N ALA A 473 -19.60 -2.47 -8.16
CA ALA A 473 -19.39 -3.18 -6.90
C ALA A 473 -19.59 -2.32 -5.64
N PHE A 474 -19.55 -0.98 -5.77
CA PHE A 474 -19.62 -0.05 -4.64
C PHE A 474 -20.75 0.97 -4.76
N ASN A 475 -21.75 0.71 -5.62
CA ASN A 475 -22.93 1.56 -5.72
C ASN A 475 -23.66 1.61 -4.36
N GLY A 476 -23.76 2.80 -3.78
CA GLY A 476 -24.60 3.08 -2.62
C GLY A 476 -23.94 3.01 -1.24
N ASP A 477 -22.69 2.55 -1.08
CA ASP A 477 -22.04 2.49 0.24
C ASP A 477 -20.54 2.77 0.20
N PHE A 478 -20.19 4.03 -0.10
CA PHE A 478 -18.80 4.49 -0.08
C PHE A 478 -18.40 5.16 1.24
N SER A 479 -19.35 5.65 2.03
CA SER A 479 -19.09 6.54 3.18
C SER A 479 -18.21 5.88 4.27
N ARG A 480 -18.31 4.56 4.44
CA ARG A 480 -17.51 3.80 5.40
C ARG A 480 -16.01 3.69 5.03
N TYR A 481 -15.65 4.00 3.78
CA TYR A 481 -14.27 3.85 3.31
C TYR A 481 -13.42 5.10 3.51
N GLY A 482 -13.98 6.20 4.03
CA GLY A 482 -13.23 7.42 4.34
C GLY A 482 -12.43 7.92 3.15
N LEU A 483 -11.14 8.17 3.36
CA LEU A 483 -10.24 8.70 2.32
C LEU A 483 -9.97 7.72 1.17
N ASP A 484 -10.15 6.41 1.37
CA ASP A 484 -9.95 5.40 0.33
C ASP A 484 -10.99 5.49 -0.80
N ALA A 485 -12.14 6.14 -0.54
CA ALA A 485 -13.13 6.43 -1.56
C ALA A 485 -12.65 7.41 -2.65
N ALA A 486 -11.57 8.17 -2.41
CA ALA A 486 -11.06 9.14 -3.38
C ALA A 486 -10.68 8.51 -4.73
N CYS A 487 -10.03 7.33 -4.72
CA CYS A 487 -9.67 6.61 -5.95
C CYS A 487 -10.91 6.17 -6.74
N PHE A 488 -11.98 5.80 -6.03
CA PHE A 488 -13.24 5.43 -6.63
C PHE A 488 -13.96 6.64 -7.22
N GLY A 489 -14.01 7.77 -6.48
CA GLY A 489 -14.52 9.05 -6.97
C GLY A 489 -13.78 9.57 -8.22
N GLN A 490 -12.46 9.39 -8.28
CA GLN A 490 -11.63 9.69 -9.44
C GLN A 490 -12.11 8.90 -10.66
N ALA A 491 -12.26 7.60 -10.54
CA ALA A 491 -12.69 6.72 -11.63
C ALA A 491 -14.13 7.02 -12.10
N LEU A 492 -15.03 7.36 -11.17
CA LEU A 492 -16.39 7.83 -11.52
C LEU A 492 -16.35 9.10 -12.36
N GLY A 493 -15.48 10.07 -12.00
CA GLY A 493 -15.29 11.30 -12.76
C GLY A 493 -14.75 11.04 -14.16
N GLU A 494 -13.76 10.17 -14.30
CA GLU A 494 -13.20 9.75 -15.59
C GLU A 494 -14.24 9.04 -16.47
N TYR A 495 -15.05 8.16 -15.87
CA TYR A 495 -16.16 7.51 -16.59
C TYR A 495 -17.19 8.52 -17.11
N ALA A 496 -17.57 9.49 -16.27
CA ALA A 496 -18.54 10.53 -16.63
C ALA A 496 -18.06 11.40 -17.81
N MET A 497 -16.79 11.80 -17.81
CA MET A 497 -16.19 12.56 -18.92
C MET A 497 -16.19 11.79 -20.23
N GLY A 498 -15.80 10.50 -20.21
CA GLY A 498 -15.81 9.65 -21.40
C GLY A 498 -17.21 9.23 -21.87
N ALA A 499 -18.27 9.50 -21.13
CA ALA A 499 -19.66 9.27 -21.56
C ALA A 499 -20.24 10.46 -22.34
N GLN A 500 -19.58 11.63 -22.30
CA GLN A 500 -20.02 12.85 -22.98
C GLN A 500 -19.34 13.04 -24.37
N THR A 501 -18.31 12.26 -24.66
CA THR A 501 -17.62 12.20 -25.96
C THR A 501 -18.09 11.01 -26.79
#